data_1155c763562b97246de1ce38bac67fdb
#
_entry.id   1155c763562b97246de1ce38bac67fdb
#
_cell.length_a   1.000
_cell.length_b   1.000
_cell.length_c   1.000
_cell.angle_alpha   90.00
_cell.angle_beta   90.00
_cell.angle_gamma   90.00
#
_symmetry.space_group_name_H-M   'P 1'
#
loop_
_entity.id
_entity.type
_entity.pdbx_description
1 polymer ?
#
loop_
_entity_poly.entity_id
_entity_poly.type
_entity_poly.pdbx_seq_one_letter_code
_entity_poly.pdbx_strand_id
1 'polypeptide(L)'
;MLVAACIIAMLPGVAEEAAIDFTPLEKRRILQHSPIPPVPDDPTNDWDQDPLAALLGQALFFDTGFYRNQAVSCGTCHQPQQAFTDGRPVARGLDFGTRHTPGLLNVAHQRWFFWDGRADTLWSQALH
;
A
#
# COMPACT_ATOMS: atom_id res chain seq x y z
N MET A 1 -51.23 17.77 -37.00
CA MET A 1 -49.80 17.42 -37.06
C MET A 1 -49.12 18.22 -35.99
N LEU A 2 -48.77 17.59 -34.85
CA LEU A 2 -47.99 18.21 -33.77
C LEU A 2 -46.52 17.87 -34.02
N VAL A 3 -45.69 18.90 -34.19
CA VAL A 3 -44.23 18.77 -34.29
C VAL A 3 -43.68 18.83 -32.85
N ALA A 4 -43.18 17.69 -32.35
CA ALA A 4 -42.52 17.62 -31.06
C ALA A 4 -41.12 18.23 -31.21
N ALA A 5 -40.86 19.36 -30.56
CA ALA A 5 -39.54 19.97 -30.46
C ALA A 5 -38.70 19.16 -29.42
N CYS A 6 -37.67 18.50 -29.92
CA CYS A 6 -36.71 17.79 -29.08
C CYS A 6 -35.75 18.82 -28.44
N ILE A 7 -35.92 19.10 -27.16
CA ILE A 7 -34.97 19.93 -26.38
C ILE A 7 -33.77 19.05 -26.05
N ILE A 8 -32.67 19.26 -26.75
CA ILE A 8 -31.37 18.67 -26.40
C ILE A 8 -30.84 19.45 -25.17
N ALA A 9 -30.97 18.86 -23.99
CA ALA A 9 -30.30 19.38 -22.78
C ALA A 9 -28.79 19.28 -22.97
N MET A 10 -28.12 20.42 -23.09
CA MET A 10 -26.67 20.50 -23.01
C MET A 10 -26.23 20.05 -21.59
N LEU A 11 -25.59 18.90 -21.51
CA LEU A 11 -24.90 18.49 -20.28
C LEU A 11 -23.79 19.53 -19.98
N PRO A 12 -23.62 19.96 -18.72
CA PRO A 12 -22.52 20.84 -18.37
C PRO A 12 -21.22 20.18 -18.74
N GLY A 13 -20.38 20.88 -19.51
CA GLY A 13 -19.09 20.39 -19.96
C GLY A 13 -18.27 19.91 -18.76
N VAL A 14 -17.73 18.70 -18.87
CA VAL A 14 -16.69 18.20 -17.96
C VAL A 14 -15.57 19.26 -18.01
N ALA A 15 -15.28 19.89 -16.87
CA ALA A 15 -14.18 20.84 -16.78
C ALA A 15 -12.92 20.10 -17.26
N GLU A 16 -12.30 20.57 -18.30
CA GLU A 16 -11.01 20.06 -18.78
C GLU A 16 -10.01 20.24 -17.64
N GLU A 17 -9.60 19.13 -17.04
CA GLU A 17 -8.64 19.14 -15.94
C GLU A 17 -7.34 19.71 -16.49
N ALA A 18 -6.97 20.90 -16.02
CA ALA A 18 -5.78 21.61 -16.51
C ALA A 18 -4.56 20.71 -16.32
N ALA A 19 -3.97 20.25 -17.41
CA ALA A 19 -2.76 19.43 -17.37
C ALA A 19 -1.66 20.20 -16.63
N ILE A 20 -1.14 19.61 -15.56
CA ILE A 20 -0.02 20.19 -14.81
C ILE A 20 1.22 20.15 -15.72
N ASP A 21 1.72 21.30 -16.14
CA ASP A 21 2.95 21.39 -16.91
C ASP A 21 4.14 21.60 -15.97
N PHE A 22 5.04 20.61 -15.95
CA PHE A 22 6.25 20.66 -15.15
C PHE A 22 7.40 21.30 -15.93
N THR A 23 8.16 22.16 -15.26
CA THR A 23 9.41 22.70 -15.78
C THR A 23 10.43 21.59 -16.06
N PRO A 24 11.43 21.80 -16.92
CA PRO A 24 12.49 20.82 -17.18
C PRO A 24 13.23 20.36 -15.92
N LEU A 25 13.40 21.26 -14.94
CA LEU A 25 14.05 20.94 -13.67
C LEU A 25 13.16 20.02 -12.80
N GLU A 26 11.87 20.31 -12.73
CA GLU A 26 10.91 19.47 -12.00
C GLU A 26 10.80 18.08 -12.64
N LYS A 27 10.67 18.00 -13.98
CA LYS A 27 10.69 16.74 -14.73
C LYS A 27 11.94 15.91 -14.39
N ARG A 28 13.12 16.53 -14.37
CA ARG A 28 14.37 15.85 -14.00
C ARG A 28 14.34 15.34 -12.56
N ARG A 29 13.85 16.12 -11.60
CA ARG A 29 13.74 15.70 -10.20
C ARG A 29 12.75 14.54 -10.02
N ILE A 30 11.60 14.61 -10.68
CA ILE A 30 10.59 13.56 -10.66
C ILE A 30 11.17 12.25 -11.22
N LEU A 31 11.87 12.33 -12.35
CA LEU A 31 12.47 11.16 -12.99
C LEU A 31 13.66 10.54 -12.23
N GLN A 32 14.24 11.25 -11.25
CA GLN A 32 15.24 10.66 -10.36
C GLN A 32 14.67 9.58 -9.43
N HIS A 33 13.33 9.54 -9.26
CA HIS A 33 12.61 8.52 -8.47
C HIS A 33 12.11 7.34 -9.33
N SER A 34 12.49 7.28 -10.61
CA SER A 34 12.05 6.25 -11.55
C SER A 34 13.20 5.83 -12.48
N PRO A 35 13.36 4.54 -12.77
CA PRO A 35 12.58 3.42 -12.22
C PRO A 35 12.90 3.17 -10.74
N ILE A 36 11.98 2.52 -10.04
CA ILE A 36 12.25 2.04 -8.68
C ILE A 36 13.40 1.03 -8.76
N PRO A 37 14.47 1.17 -7.95
CA PRO A 37 15.59 0.26 -7.97
C PRO A 37 15.17 -1.16 -7.58
N PRO A 38 15.97 -2.19 -7.84
CA PRO A 38 15.76 -3.53 -7.27
C PRO A 38 15.64 -3.45 -5.74
N VAL A 39 14.86 -4.36 -5.16
CA VAL A 39 14.76 -4.49 -3.70
C VAL A 39 16.17 -4.79 -3.15
N PRO A 40 16.64 -4.03 -2.15
CA PRO A 40 17.93 -4.30 -1.53
C PRO A 40 17.92 -5.65 -0.80
N ASP A 41 19.01 -6.39 -0.88
CA ASP A 41 19.18 -7.62 -0.10
C ASP A 41 19.20 -7.30 1.40
N ASP A 42 18.62 -8.19 2.21
CA ASP A 42 18.70 -8.15 3.66
C ASP A 42 19.74 -9.16 4.16
N PRO A 43 20.99 -8.74 4.46
CA PRO A 43 22.05 -9.66 4.89
C PRO A 43 21.80 -10.29 6.26
N THR A 44 20.77 -9.87 6.98
CA THR A 44 20.37 -10.43 8.28
C THR A 44 19.30 -11.50 8.16
N ASN A 45 18.81 -11.76 6.94
CA ASN A 45 17.81 -12.77 6.64
C ASN A 45 18.38 -13.83 5.71
N ASP A 46 18.75 -14.99 6.25
CA ASP A 46 19.30 -16.12 5.47
C ASP A 46 18.35 -16.64 4.39
N TRP A 47 17.07 -16.28 4.43
CA TRP A 47 16.01 -16.73 3.52
C TRP A 47 15.49 -15.62 2.60
N ASP A 48 16.15 -14.48 2.55
CA ASP A 48 15.68 -13.28 1.83
C ASP A 48 15.37 -13.54 0.35
N GLN A 49 16.18 -14.36 -0.32
CA GLN A 49 16.01 -14.68 -1.74
C GLN A 49 15.38 -16.06 -2.00
N ASP A 50 14.89 -16.75 -0.96
CA ASP A 50 14.30 -18.08 -1.11
C ASP A 50 12.82 -17.99 -1.53
N PRO A 51 12.45 -18.49 -2.73
CA PRO A 51 11.08 -18.44 -3.21
C PRO A 51 10.11 -19.30 -2.37
N LEU A 52 10.58 -20.37 -1.71
CA LEU A 52 9.73 -21.20 -0.85
C LEU A 52 9.45 -20.48 0.47
N ALA A 53 10.45 -19.78 1.01
CA ALA A 53 10.24 -18.91 2.17
C ALA A 53 9.24 -17.79 1.86
N ALA A 54 9.31 -17.19 0.67
CA ALA A 54 8.34 -16.19 0.22
C ALA A 54 6.91 -16.76 0.13
N LEU A 55 6.74 -17.97 -0.42
CA LEU A 55 5.43 -18.64 -0.48
C LEU A 55 4.88 -18.95 0.91
N LEU A 56 5.73 -19.41 1.83
CA LEU A 56 5.35 -19.63 3.22
C LEU A 56 4.93 -18.32 3.87
N GLY A 57 5.71 -17.25 3.69
CA GLY A 57 5.39 -15.91 4.19
C GLY A 57 4.05 -15.39 3.68
N GLN A 58 3.75 -15.63 2.40
CA GLN A 58 2.44 -15.29 1.83
C GLN A 58 1.30 -16.08 2.50
N ALA A 59 1.47 -17.37 2.75
CA ALA A 59 0.47 -18.17 3.44
C ALA A 59 0.25 -17.65 4.87
N LEU A 60 1.32 -17.42 5.62
CA LEU A 60 1.27 -16.91 6.99
C LEU A 60 0.65 -15.52 7.08
N PHE A 61 0.84 -14.67 6.06
CA PHE A 61 0.27 -13.32 6.03
C PHE A 61 -1.27 -13.32 6.08
N PHE A 62 -1.90 -14.34 5.53
CA PHE A 62 -3.36 -14.49 5.53
C PHE A 62 -3.87 -15.50 6.55
N ASP A 63 -2.99 -16.22 7.24
CA ASP A 63 -3.35 -17.22 8.23
C ASP A 63 -3.75 -16.58 9.56
N THR A 64 -5.00 -16.78 9.98
CA THR A 64 -5.49 -16.32 11.28
C THR A 64 -5.00 -17.19 12.43
N GLY A 65 -4.59 -18.43 12.17
CA GLY A 65 -4.06 -19.37 13.18
C GLY A 65 -2.76 -18.91 13.83
N PHE A 66 -2.05 -17.97 13.21
CA PHE A 66 -0.81 -17.40 13.73
C PHE A 66 -1.04 -16.54 15.01
N TYR A 67 -2.23 -15.99 15.17
CA TYR A 67 -2.58 -15.17 16.32
C TYR A 67 -3.38 -15.96 17.36
N ARG A 68 -3.14 -15.67 18.63
CA ARG A 68 -3.71 -16.38 19.79
C ARG A 68 -5.23 -16.54 19.75
N ASN A 69 -5.94 -15.56 19.22
CA ASN A 69 -7.42 -15.57 19.15
C ASN A 69 -7.97 -16.11 17.82
N GLN A 70 -7.10 -16.45 16.86
CA GLN A 70 -7.46 -16.95 15.53
C GLN A 70 -8.49 -16.09 14.77
N ALA A 71 -8.60 -14.80 15.12
CA ALA A 71 -9.60 -13.89 14.55
C ALA A 71 -9.01 -12.88 13.57
N VAL A 72 -7.71 -12.65 13.61
CA VAL A 72 -7.01 -11.69 12.74
C VAL A 72 -5.78 -12.30 12.11
N SER A 73 -5.41 -11.78 10.95
CA SER A 73 -4.14 -12.04 10.27
C SER A 73 -3.51 -10.70 9.88
N CYS A 74 -2.29 -10.70 9.33
CA CYS A 74 -1.71 -9.48 8.75
C CYS A 74 -2.64 -8.89 7.68
N GLY A 75 -3.21 -9.77 6.82
CA GLY A 75 -4.15 -9.40 5.76
C GLY A 75 -5.47 -8.80 6.25
N THR A 76 -5.82 -8.94 7.53
CA THR A 76 -7.01 -8.27 8.12
C THR A 76 -6.88 -6.75 8.09
N CYS A 77 -5.69 -6.24 8.38
CA CYS A 77 -5.38 -4.80 8.34
C CYS A 77 -4.70 -4.40 7.04
N HIS A 78 -3.85 -5.24 6.48
CA HIS A 78 -3.13 -4.97 5.23
C HIS A 78 -3.84 -5.61 4.04
N GLN A 79 -4.95 -4.99 3.60
CA GLN A 79 -5.82 -5.53 2.55
C GLN A 79 -5.26 -5.22 1.16
N PRO A 80 -4.97 -6.23 0.31
CA PRO A 80 -4.40 -6.00 -1.03
C PRO A 80 -5.22 -5.03 -1.90
N GLN A 81 -6.55 -5.10 -1.79
CA GLN A 81 -7.49 -4.28 -2.56
C GLN A 81 -7.45 -2.79 -2.15
N GLN A 82 -6.85 -2.46 -1.02
CA GLN A 82 -6.71 -1.11 -0.49
C GLN A 82 -5.24 -0.69 -0.36
N ALA A 83 -4.40 -1.10 -1.31
CA ALA A 83 -2.95 -0.86 -1.29
C ALA A 83 -2.29 -1.34 0.03
N PHE A 84 -2.78 -2.45 0.57
CA PHE A 84 -2.37 -3.03 1.84
C PHE A 84 -2.58 -2.11 3.05
N THR A 85 -3.61 -1.29 3.02
CA THR A 85 -4.17 -0.58 4.20
C THR A 85 -5.51 -1.21 4.59
N ASP A 86 -6.14 -0.73 5.67
CA ASP A 86 -7.52 -1.09 6.04
C ASP A 86 -8.53 0.03 5.71
N GLY A 87 -8.06 1.12 5.08
CA GLY A 87 -8.87 2.27 4.70
C GLY A 87 -9.46 3.05 5.88
N ARG A 88 -9.01 2.82 7.11
CA ARG A 88 -9.54 3.44 8.33
C ARG A 88 -8.61 4.53 8.86
N PRO A 89 -9.15 5.58 9.51
CA PRO A 89 -8.33 6.59 10.17
C PRO A 89 -7.49 6.01 11.32
N VAL A 90 -7.97 4.95 11.95
CA VAL A 90 -7.31 4.23 13.05
C VAL A 90 -7.42 2.73 12.79
N ALA A 91 -6.29 2.03 12.82
CA ALA A 91 -6.22 0.59 12.63
C ALA A 91 -7.08 -0.16 13.65
N ARG A 92 -7.74 -1.24 13.20
CA ARG A 92 -8.51 -2.12 14.05
C ARG A 92 -8.09 -3.58 13.81
N GLY A 93 -7.21 -4.08 14.69
CA GLY A 93 -6.83 -5.48 14.77
C GLY A 93 -7.60 -6.21 15.88
N LEU A 94 -6.89 -6.77 16.85
CA LEU A 94 -7.46 -7.32 18.07
C LEU A 94 -8.12 -6.23 18.91
N ASP A 95 -7.54 -5.05 18.87
CA ASP A 95 -7.99 -3.86 19.57
C ASP A 95 -7.83 -2.64 18.65
N PHE A 96 -8.27 -1.48 19.11
CA PHE A 96 -8.04 -0.23 18.38
C PHE A 96 -6.60 0.23 18.54
N GLY A 97 -5.94 0.48 17.40
CA GLY A 97 -4.65 1.17 17.38
C GLY A 97 -4.79 2.66 17.71
N THR A 98 -3.68 3.38 17.67
CA THR A 98 -3.65 4.85 17.81
C THR A 98 -3.39 5.56 16.48
N ARG A 99 -3.08 4.81 15.44
CA ARG A 99 -2.72 5.29 14.09
C ARG A 99 -3.35 4.40 13.04
N HIS A 100 -3.44 4.90 11.80
CA HIS A 100 -3.94 4.09 10.68
C HIS A 100 -2.94 2.98 10.29
N THR A 101 -3.43 1.96 9.60
CA THR A 101 -2.62 0.90 9.03
C THR A 101 -1.77 1.47 7.88
N PRO A 102 -0.42 1.41 7.95
CA PRO A 102 0.42 1.87 6.84
C PRO A 102 0.29 0.93 5.63
N GLY A 103 0.33 1.48 4.42
CA GLY A 103 0.41 0.69 3.19
C GLY A 103 1.74 -0.05 3.08
N LEU A 104 1.73 -1.23 2.42
CA LEU A 104 2.93 -2.05 2.25
C LEU A 104 3.54 -1.95 0.85
N LEU A 105 2.98 -1.14 -0.06
CA LEU A 105 3.58 -0.96 -1.38
C LEU A 105 4.99 -0.38 -1.24
N ASN A 106 5.96 -1.04 -1.89
CA ASN A 106 7.39 -0.67 -1.85
C ASN A 106 8.01 -0.66 -0.44
N VAL A 107 7.40 -1.34 0.53
CA VAL A 107 7.85 -1.36 1.92
C VAL A 107 9.29 -1.91 2.05
N ALA A 108 9.73 -2.81 1.17
CA ALA A 108 11.08 -3.36 1.16
C ALA A 108 12.20 -2.32 0.90
N HIS A 109 11.86 -1.13 0.40
CA HIS A 109 12.81 -0.03 0.24
C HIS A 109 12.90 0.89 1.47
N GLN A 110 12.08 0.63 2.50
CA GLN A 110 12.13 1.40 3.74
C GLN A 110 13.26 0.88 4.64
N ARG A 111 13.86 1.80 5.38
CA ARG A 111 14.92 1.49 6.35
C ARG A 111 14.38 1.24 7.76
N TRP A 112 13.21 1.84 8.08
CA TRP A 112 12.59 1.77 9.38
C TRP A 112 11.13 1.39 9.24
N PHE A 113 10.64 0.53 10.11
CA PHE A 113 9.29 0.00 10.10
C PHE A 113 8.52 0.42 11.34
N PHE A 114 7.21 0.38 11.26
CA PHE A 114 6.27 1.07 12.13
C PHE A 114 6.36 2.60 12.05
N TRP A 115 5.36 3.28 12.59
CA TRP A 115 5.28 4.74 12.60
C TRP A 115 6.35 5.42 13.47
N ASP A 116 6.92 4.68 14.39
CA ASP A 116 7.96 5.13 15.33
C ASP A 116 9.35 4.59 15.00
N GLY A 117 9.48 3.79 13.94
CA GLY A 117 10.76 3.28 13.49
C GLY A 117 11.40 2.23 14.41
N ARG A 118 10.60 1.54 15.25
CA ARG A 118 11.15 0.61 16.25
C ARG A 118 11.67 -0.72 15.70
N ALA A 119 11.42 -1.02 14.41
CA ALA A 119 12.00 -2.17 13.73
C ALA A 119 12.87 -1.70 12.55
N ASP A 120 13.96 -2.37 12.30
CA ASP A 120 14.98 -2.05 11.29
C ASP A 120 14.99 -3.03 10.10
N THR A 121 14.22 -4.11 10.19
CA THR A 121 14.04 -5.10 9.15
C THR A 121 12.58 -5.56 9.06
N LEU A 122 12.17 -6.09 7.91
CA LEU A 122 10.82 -6.64 7.74
C LEU A 122 10.59 -7.86 8.62
N TRP A 123 11.59 -8.71 8.79
CA TRP A 123 11.45 -9.88 9.65
C TRP A 123 11.39 -9.50 11.15
N SER A 124 12.18 -8.50 11.57
CA SER A 124 12.09 -7.94 12.92
C SER A 124 10.70 -7.33 13.17
N GLN A 125 10.15 -6.62 12.18
CA GLN A 125 8.80 -6.08 12.24
C GLN A 125 7.74 -7.17 12.43
N ALA A 126 7.87 -8.30 11.76
CA ALA A 126 6.90 -9.40 11.82
C ALA A 126 6.86 -10.12 13.19
N LEU A 127 7.88 -9.93 14.04
CA LEU A 127 7.96 -10.50 15.38
C LEU A 127 7.30 -9.64 16.47
N HIS A 128 6.84 -8.42 16.15
CA HIS A 128 6.17 -7.48 17.06
C HIS A 128 4.64 -7.60 16.96
#